data_68237f19b523e6355a97e5c8770db662
#
_entry.id   68237f19b523e6355a97e5c8770db662
#
_cell.length_a   1.000
_cell.length_b   1.000
_cell.length_c   1.000
_cell.angle_alpha   90.00
_cell.angle_beta   90.00
_cell.angle_gamma   90.00
#
_symmetry.space_group_name_H-M   'P 1'
#
loop_
_entity.id
_entity.type
_entity.pdbx_description
1 polymer ?
#
loop_
_entity_poly.entity_id
_entity_poly.type
_entity_poly.pdbx_seq_one_letter_code
_entity_poly.pdbx_strand_id
1 'polypeptide(L)'
;MANNGTKDSDYVVGLDIGTSKVVCIIGKYVDQHSLEVVSMGSYPSSGLKKGVVVNIDATTDAIQKSIDQAQASFEGKIKNVYVGIAGNHIRSLNSHGIVGIKDKEVEASDIDRVIEAAQAVAIPSDQRVLHVLPQEYVIDNQDSIREPLGMSGVRLESHVHLVTCANNAIQNIEKCVKRCGIGVDGFVLEQLASSYSVLSEDEKELGVCLVDIGGGTTDIAVFNSGSISFTGVIPIAGDQVTSDIAVALRTPTAQAEDIKQKHGCAAAELTQDGETLEVMRVGGRPPEDLSRRSLAEIIEPRYVELFDLVKAEIKRNGFENKIPAGIVLTGGTSKMEGAVALAESIFQTSVRLGIPEKFNGMEAVLKNPIYATALGLVGFGFDQIKQGYTLSLIHISEP
;
A
#
# COMPACT_ATOMS: atom_id res chain seq x y z
N MET A 1 14.92 18.00 38.25
CA MET A 1 14.55 16.74 37.54
C MET A 1 13.18 16.95 36.98
N ALA A 2 13.10 17.36 35.73
CA ALA A 2 11.84 17.59 35.04
C ALA A 2 11.33 16.25 34.51
N ASN A 3 10.17 15.84 34.99
CA ASN A 3 9.44 14.66 34.57
C ASN A 3 8.89 14.96 33.15
N ASN A 4 9.65 14.67 32.10
CA ASN A 4 9.14 14.69 30.73
C ASN A 4 8.29 13.44 30.54
N GLY A 5 7.04 13.50 30.99
CA GLY A 5 6.01 12.58 30.55
C GLY A 5 5.80 12.80 29.05
N THR A 6 6.33 11.89 28.22
CA THR A 6 6.03 11.81 26.81
C THR A 6 4.51 11.73 26.65
N LYS A 7 3.92 12.74 26.01
CA LYS A 7 2.50 12.74 25.70
C LYS A 7 2.24 11.59 24.72
N ASP A 8 1.20 10.81 24.94
CA ASP A 8 0.72 9.73 24.04
C ASP A 8 0.51 10.19 22.57
N SER A 9 0.57 11.50 22.31
CA SER A 9 0.42 12.15 21.00
C SER A 9 1.67 12.15 20.13
N ASP A 10 2.81 11.69 20.63
CA ASP A 10 4.09 11.81 19.91
C ASP A 10 4.41 10.60 19.04
N TYR A 11 3.60 9.56 19.09
CA TYR A 11 3.84 8.31 18.38
C TYR A 11 2.66 7.92 17.50
N VAL A 12 2.98 7.36 16.33
CA VAL A 12 2.02 6.72 15.42
C VAL A 12 2.44 5.28 15.21
N VAL A 13 1.47 4.38 15.17
CA VAL A 13 1.69 2.96 14.93
C VAL A 13 1.00 2.55 13.64
N GLY A 14 1.79 2.06 12.69
CA GLY A 14 1.31 1.45 11.46
C GLY A 14 1.29 -0.07 11.59
N LEU A 15 0.18 -0.69 11.22
CA LEU A 15 -0.01 -2.14 11.20
C LEU A 15 -0.36 -2.58 9.77
N ASP A 16 0.59 -3.16 9.10
CA ASP A 16 0.43 -3.77 7.77
C ASP A 16 0.14 -5.26 7.94
N ILE A 17 -1.06 -5.68 7.52
CA ILE A 17 -1.53 -7.07 7.64
C ILE A 17 -1.47 -7.72 6.26
N GLY A 18 -0.27 -8.04 5.82
CA GLY A 18 -0.04 -8.63 4.50
C GLY A 18 -0.31 -10.15 4.42
N THR A 19 -0.38 -10.68 3.20
CA THR A 19 -0.58 -12.12 2.96
C THR A 19 0.60 -12.95 3.42
N SER A 20 1.83 -12.46 3.27
CA SER A 20 3.07 -13.19 3.64
C SER A 20 3.54 -12.90 5.07
N LYS A 21 3.30 -11.69 5.56
CA LYS A 21 3.72 -11.26 6.91
C LYS A 21 2.83 -10.16 7.44
N VAL A 22 2.83 -10.01 8.76
CA VAL A 22 2.27 -8.88 9.49
C VAL A 22 3.42 -8.03 10.01
N VAL A 23 3.37 -6.72 9.80
CA VAL A 23 4.39 -5.77 10.21
C VAL A 23 3.76 -4.68 11.07
N CYS A 24 4.31 -4.46 12.26
CA CYS A 24 3.96 -3.36 13.15
C CYS A 24 5.15 -2.42 13.26
N ILE A 25 4.98 -1.15 12.89
CA ILE A 25 6.03 -0.12 13.00
C ILE A 25 5.54 1.01 13.90
N ILE A 26 6.40 1.43 14.82
CA ILE A 26 6.18 2.59 15.68
C ILE A 26 7.07 3.71 15.20
N GLY A 27 6.46 4.82 14.81
CA GLY A 27 7.16 6.03 14.43
C GLY A 27 6.96 7.16 15.43
N LYS A 28 7.94 8.07 15.49
CA LYS A 28 7.94 9.25 16.34
C LYS A 28 8.29 10.49 15.52
N TYR A 29 7.68 11.62 15.86
CA TYR A 29 8.16 12.91 15.41
C TYR A 29 9.45 13.28 16.12
N VAL A 30 10.48 13.62 15.33
CA VAL A 30 11.72 14.23 15.86
C VAL A 30 11.63 15.75 15.72
N ASP A 31 11.17 16.23 14.57
CA ASP A 31 10.88 17.62 14.26
C ASP A 31 9.78 17.73 13.19
N GLN A 32 9.45 18.95 12.74
CA GLN A 32 8.34 19.19 11.81
C GLN A 32 8.50 18.47 10.44
N HIS A 33 9.68 17.94 10.12
CA HIS A 33 9.99 17.37 8.80
C HIS A 33 10.61 15.98 8.88
N SER A 34 10.83 15.43 10.08
CA SER A 34 11.61 14.22 10.28
C SER A 34 10.85 13.21 11.15
N LEU A 35 10.65 12.03 10.57
CA LEU A 35 10.03 10.88 11.23
C LEU A 35 11.10 9.85 11.56
N GLU A 36 11.08 9.32 12.78
CA GLU A 36 12.00 8.30 13.25
C GLU A 36 11.27 7.00 13.52
N VAL A 37 11.77 5.90 12.99
CA VAL A 37 11.32 4.55 13.34
C VAL A 37 11.94 4.16 14.67
N VAL A 38 11.10 4.06 15.70
CA VAL A 38 11.51 3.79 17.09
C VAL A 38 11.56 2.29 17.34
N SER A 39 10.60 1.55 16.81
CA SER A 39 10.51 0.10 16.99
C SER A 39 9.74 -0.56 15.85
N MET A 40 10.00 -1.84 15.64
CA MET A 40 9.24 -2.66 14.71
C MET A 40 9.10 -4.10 15.21
N GLY A 41 8.02 -4.74 14.79
CA GLY A 41 7.81 -6.17 14.88
C GLY A 41 7.34 -6.73 13.53
N SER A 42 7.80 -7.91 13.18
CA SER A 42 7.40 -8.59 11.94
C SER A 42 7.21 -10.07 12.20
N TYR A 43 6.06 -10.60 11.82
CA TYR A 43 5.73 -12.00 12.01
C TYR A 43 5.13 -12.61 10.75
N PRO A 44 5.46 -13.88 10.40
CA PRO A 44 4.85 -14.55 9.25
C PRO A 44 3.33 -14.57 9.35
N SER A 45 2.66 -14.22 8.27
CA SER A 45 1.19 -14.22 8.19
C SER A 45 0.69 -15.62 7.86
N SER A 46 -0.37 -16.01 8.56
CA SER A 46 -1.11 -17.24 8.28
C SER A 46 -2.59 -16.98 8.57
N GLY A 47 -3.41 -16.84 7.60
CA GLY A 47 -4.83 -16.52 7.83
C GLY A 47 -5.36 -15.47 6.89
N LEU A 48 -4.49 -14.92 6.00
CA LEU A 48 -4.89 -14.10 4.87
C LEU A 48 -4.68 -14.84 3.56
N LYS A 49 -5.54 -14.53 2.60
CA LYS A 49 -5.39 -14.95 1.21
C LYS A 49 -5.80 -13.80 0.29
N LYS A 50 -4.86 -13.35 -0.55
CA LYS A 50 -5.10 -12.23 -1.50
C LYS A 50 -5.69 -11.00 -0.81
N GLY A 51 -5.11 -10.59 0.33
CA GLY A 51 -5.54 -9.41 1.10
C GLY A 51 -6.83 -9.60 1.92
N VAL A 52 -7.41 -10.80 1.96
CA VAL A 52 -8.66 -11.06 2.70
C VAL A 52 -8.43 -12.05 3.83
N VAL A 53 -8.97 -11.75 5.03
CA VAL A 53 -8.93 -12.65 6.19
C VAL A 53 -9.78 -13.89 5.92
N VAL A 54 -9.14 -15.06 5.91
CA VAL A 54 -9.79 -16.37 5.75
C VAL A 54 -9.77 -17.20 7.04
N ASN A 55 -8.95 -16.80 8.02
CA ASN A 55 -8.90 -17.40 9.34
C ASN A 55 -8.62 -16.34 10.40
N ILE A 56 -9.64 -16.02 11.19
CA ILE A 56 -9.59 -14.97 12.24
C ILE A 56 -8.53 -15.29 13.31
N ASP A 57 -8.50 -16.53 13.79
CA ASP A 57 -7.62 -16.90 14.92
C ASP A 57 -6.14 -16.87 14.50
N ALA A 58 -5.82 -17.41 13.33
CA ALA A 58 -4.47 -17.36 12.78
C ALA A 58 -4.01 -15.92 12.49
N THR A 59 -4.90 -15.08 11.96
CA THR A 59 -4.60 -13.66 11.72
C THR A 59 -4.39 -12.92 13.04
N THR A 60 -5.24 -13.15 14.04
CA THR A 60 -5.10 -12.55 15.37
C THR A 60 -3.76 -12.92 16.03
N ASP A 61 -3.35 -14.20 15.97
CA ASP A 61 -2.07 -14.66 16.50
C ASP A 61 -0.87 -13.98 15.82
N ALA A 62 -0.90 -13.84 14.49
CA ALA A 62 0.16 -13.15 13.74
C ALA A 62 0.23 -11.66 14.09
N ILE A 63 -0.92 -10.98 14.21
CA ILE A 63 -1.01 -9.58 14.65
C ILE A 63 -0.43 -9.44 16.07
N GLN A 64 -0.87 -10.28 17.02
CA GLN A 64 -0.41 -10.23 18.40
C GLN A 64 1.12 -10.36 18.48
N LYS A 65 1.70 -11.34 17.79
CA LYS A 65 3.13 -11.57 17.79
C LYS A 65 3.93 -10.42 17.17
N SER A 66 3.42 -9.79 16.11
CA SER A 66 4.07 -8.62 15.52
C SER A 66 4.01 -7.41 16.47
N ILE A 67 2.89 -7.20 17.15
CA ILE A 67 2.72 -6.15 18.17
C ILE A 67 3.63 -6.41 19.36
N ASP A 68 3.70 -7.64 19.89
CA ASP A 68 4.55 -7.98 21.02
C ASP A 68 6.03 -7.73 20.72
N GLN A 69 6.48 -8.04 19.51
CA GLN A 69 7.85 -7.74 19.07
C GLN A 69 8.11 -6.23 19.01
N ALA A 70 7.19 -5.44 18.43
CA ALA A 70 7.33 -4.00 18.39
C ALA A 70 7.28 -3.39 19.80
N GLN A 71 6.42 -3.89 20.68
CA GLN A 71 6.27 -3.45 22.06
C GLN A 71 7.54 -3.74 22.91
N ALA A 72 8.27 -4.82 22.62
CA ALA A 72 9.43 -5.24 23.41
C ALA A 72 10.57 -4.19 23.45
N SER A 73 10.72 -3.37 22.41
CA SER A 73 11.73 -2.32 22.31
C SER A 73 11.15 -0.90 22.49
N PHE A 74 9.87 -0.79 22.86
CA PHE A 74 9.17 0.47 22.99
C PHE A 74 8.76 0.71 24.44
N GLU A 75 9.22 1.81 25.04
CA GLU A 75 8.93 2.15 26.44
C GLU A 75 7.47 2.57 26.69
N GLY A 76 6.77 3.04 25.65
CA GLY A 76 5.35 3.41 25.70
C GLY A 76 4.44 2.18 25.62
N LYS A 77 3.13 2.43 25.49
CA LYS A 77 2.14 1.37 25.26
C LYS A 77 1.42 1.59 23.94
N ILE A 78 1.40 0.58 23.09
CA ILE A 78 0.60 0.59 21.87
C ILE A 78 -0.88 0.51 22.27
N LYS A 79 -1.66 1.54 21.91
CA LYS A 79 -3.09 1.61 22.21
C LYS A 79 -3.92 1.47 20.93
N ASN A 80 -3.52 2.19 19.90
CA ASN A 80 -4.22 2.26 18.62
C ASN A 80 -3.23 2.11 17.47
N VAL A 81 -3.75 1.74 16.30
CA VAL A 81 -2.96 1.56 15.07
C VAL A 81 -3.70 2.10 13.86
N TYR A 82 -2.97 2.60 12.87
CA TYR A 82 -3.44 2.72 11.49
C TYR A 82 -3.23 1.39 10.78
N VAL A 83 -4.26 0.89 10.11
CA VAL A 83 -4.25 -0.45 9.51
C VAL A 83 -4.30 -0.36 8.00
N GLY A 84 -3.37 -1.05 7.33
CA GLY A 84 -3.40 -1.24 5.88
C GLY A 84 -4.55 -2.15 5.45
N ILE A 85 -5.17 -1.81 4.32
CA ILE A 85 -6.19 -2.64 3.69
C ILE A 85 -5.95 -2.73 2.19
N ALA A 86 -5.93 -3.96 1.67
CA ALA A 86 -5.83 -4.31 0.27
C ALA A 86 -6.76 -5.46 -0.08
N GLY A 87 -6.82 -5.82 -1.34
CA GLY A 87 -7.54 -6.99 -1.82
C GLY A 87 -8.54 -6.68 -2.92
N ASN A 88 -9.05 -7.74 -3.53
CA ASN A 88 -9.94 -7.66 -4.69
C ASN A 88 -11.36 -7.13 -4.39
N HIS A 89 -11.65 -6.84 -3.12
CA HIS A 89 -12.90 -6.24 -2.66
C HIS A 89 -12.84 -4.70 -2.67
N ILE A 90 -11.68 -4.12 -2.91
CA ILE A 90 -11.50 -2.68 -3.10
C ILE A 90 -12.04 -2.28 -4.48
N ARG A 91 -12.77 -1.19 -4.52
CA ARG A 91 -13.26 -0.56 -5.74
C ARG A 91 -12.94 0.92 -5.69
N SER A 92 -12.76 1.53 -6.84
CA SER A 92 -12.63 2.98 -6.93
C SER A 92 -13.38 3.56 -8.11
N LEU A 93 -13.75 4.80 -7.99
CA LEU A 93 -14.37 5.58 -9.05
C LEU A 93 -14.04 7.07 -8.88
N ASN A 94 -14.01 7.80 -9.96
CA ASN A 94 -13.92 9.26 -9.93
C ASN A 94 -15.33 9.84 -9.94
N SER A 95 -15.56 10.81 -9.08
CA SER A 95 -16.83 11.53 -8.95
C SER A 95 -16.58 13.03 -8.88
N HIS A 96 -17.64 13.81 -9.03
CA HIS A 96 -17.58 15.27 -8.89
C HIS A 96 -18.80 15.78 -8.14
N GLY A 97 -18.57 16.83 -7.36
CA GLY A 97 -19.63 17.57 -6.68
C GLY A 97 -19.64 19.02 -7.14
N ILE A 98 -20.79 19.66 -7.06
CA ILE A 98 -20.98 21.06 -7.44
C ILE A 98 -21.87 21.73 -6.39
N VAL A 99 -21.43 22.87 -5.88
CA VAL A 99 -22.22 23.69 -4.93
C VAL A 99 -22.11 25.19 -5.26
N GLY A 100 -23.11 25.97 -4.89
CA GLY A 100 -23.02 27.43 -4.89
C GLY A 100 -22.21 27.93 -3.70
N ILE A 101 -21.31 28.90 -3.91
CA ILE A 101 -20.56 29.58 -2.87
C ILE A 101 -21.49 30.62 -2.23
N LYS A 102 -21.62 30.59 -0.87
CA LYS A 102 -22.59 31.44 -0.17
C LYS A 102 -22.17 32.89 -0.26
N ASP A 103 -21.15 33.34 0.31
CA ASP A 103 -20.80 34.75 0.45
C ASP A 103 -19.82 35.28 -0.62
N LYS A 104 -19.79 34.65 -1.81
CA LYS A 104 -18.89 34.95 -2.92
C LYS A 104 -17.39 34.74 -2.60
N GLU A 105 -17.08 34.15 -1.47
CA GLU A 105 -15.77 33.73 -1.05
C GLU A 105 -15.88 32.32 -0.46
N VAL A 106 -14.98 31.42 -0.85
CA VAL A 106 -15.01 30.00 -0.45
C VAL A 106 -14.66 29.88 1.02
N GLU A 107 -15.58 29.38 1.80
CA GLU A 107 -15.39 29.00 3.20
C GLU A 107 -15.16 27.50 3.36
N ALA A 108 -14.66 27.08 4.53
CA ALA A 108 -14.48 25.67 4.86
C ALA A 108 -15.81 24.87 4.73
N SER A 109 -16.93 25.50 5.09
CA SER A 109 -18.27 24.91 4.94
C SER A 109 -18.68 24.65 3.49
N ASP A 110 -18.15 25.41 2.53
CA ASP A 110 -18.39 25.19 1.09
C ASP A 110 -17.57 24.00 0.59
N ILE A 111 -16.34 23.86 1.08
CA ILE A 111 -15.47 22.72 0.79
C ILE A 111 -16.13 21.43 1.33
N ASP A 112 -16.60 21.42 2.56
CA ASP A 112 -17.30 20.26 3.14
C ASP A 112 -18.52 19.88 2.29
N ARG A 113 -19.36 20.85 1.92
CA ARG A 113 -20.55 20.62 1.10
C ARG A 113 -20.24 20.10 -0.31
N VAL A 114 -19.18 20.58 -0.96
CA VAL A 114 -18.83 20.12 -2.29
C VAL A 114 -18.25 18.70 -2.27
N ILE A 115 -17.50 18.36 -1.23
CA ILE A 115 -17.01 17.00 -0.99
C ILE A 115 -18.19 16.05 -0.68
N GLU A 116 -19.12 16.47 0.15
CA GLU A 116 -20.35 15.71 0.43
C GLU A 116 -21.20 15.47 -0.82
N ALA A 117 -21.34 16.49 -1.68
CA ALA A 117 -22.02 16.38 -2.97
C ALA A 117 -21.29 15.38 -3.89
N ALA A 118 -19.96 15.37 -3.91
CA ALA A 118 -19.16 14.41 -4.70
C ALA A 118 -19.30 12.97 -4.18
N GLN A 119 -19.60 12.78 -2.89
CA GLN A 119 -19.84 11.47 -2.29
C GLN A 119 -21.26 10.92 -2.53
N ALA A 120 -22.19 11.74 -2.99
CA ALA A 120 -23.58 11.36 -3.21
C ALA A 120 -23.76 10.44 -4.44
N VAL A 121 -22.98 9.36 -4.49
CA VAL A 121 -23.03 8.32 -5.51
C VAL A 121 -23.63 7.05 -4.93
N ALA A 122 -24.30 6.26 -5.78
CA ALA A 122 -24.87 4.99 -5.35
C ALA A 122 -23.74 3.98 -5.06
N ILE A 123 -23.59 3.62 -3.80
CA ILE A 123 -22.66 2.59 -3.32
C ILE A 123 -23.44 1.34 -2.96
N PRO A 124 -23.02 0.13 -3.37
CA PRO A 124 -23.65 -1.12 -2.94
C PRO A 124 -23.74 -1.22 -1.40
N SER A 125 -24.83 -1.76 -0.89
CA SER A 125 -25.10 -1.84 0.57
C SER A 125 -24.10 -2.69 1.36
N ASP A 126 -23.37 -3.57 0.68
CA ASP A 126 -22.30 -4.40 1.24
C ASP A 126 -20.93 -3.69 1.24
N GLN A 127 -20.86 -2.46 0.72
CA GLN A 127 -19.66 -1.65 0.67
C GLN A 127 -19.80 -0.36 1.48
N ARG A 128 -18.67 0.22 1.84
CA ARG A 128 -18.56 1.55 2.43
C ARG A 128 -17.42 2.35 1.82
N VAL A 129 -17.50 3.65 1.92
CA VAL A 129 -16.39 4.55 1.54
C VAL A 129 -15.23 4.33 2.51
N LEU A 130 -14.06 4.08 1.94
CA LEU A 130 -12.80 3.98 2.66
C LEU A 130 -12.05 5.33 2.62
N HIS A 131 -11.95 5.93 1.44
CA HIS A 131 -11.31 7.22 1.23
C HIS A 131 -12.10 8.08 0.27
N VAL A 132 -12.06 9.38 0.52
CA VAL A 132 -12.47 10.45 -0.39
C VAL A 132 -11.24 11.33 -0.62
N LEU A 133 -10.67 11.26 -1.80
CA LEU A 133 -9.40 11.89 -2.12
C LEU A 133 -9.63 13.01 -3.15
N PRO A 134 -9.65 14.29 -2.73
CA PRO A 134 -9.79 15.41 -3.66
C PRO A 134 -8.64 15.40 -4.67
N GLN A 135 -8.98 15.60 -5.94
CA GLN A 135 -8.02 15.70 -7.04
C GLN A 135 -7.76 17.15 -7.38
N GLU A 136 -8.83 17.92 -7.57
CA GLU A 136 -8.79 19.34 -7.85
C GLU A 136 -10.11 20.01 -7.49
N TYR A 137 -10.07 21.32 -7.38
CA TYR A 137 -11.25 22.15 -7.29
C TYR A 137 -11.34 23.05 -8.51
N VAL A 138 -12.57 23.40 -8.87
CA VAL A 138 -12.88 24.35 -9.96
C VAL A 138 -13.77 25.46 -9.39
N ILE A 139 -13.36 26.72 -9.57
CA ILE A 139 -14.16 27.89 -9.18
C ILE A 139 -14.60 28.59 -10.44
N ASP A 140 -15.91 28.65 -10.68
CA ASP A 140 -16.52 29.18 -11.90
C ASP A 140 -15.99 28.48 -13.15
N ASN A 141 -14.95 29.03 -13.81
CA ASN A 141 -14.29 28.46 -14.99
C ASN A 141 -12.79 28.26 -14.79
N GLN A 142 -12.28 28.44 -13.58
CA GLN A 142 -10.87 28.24 -13.24
C GLN A 142 -10.69 26.85 -12.63
N ASP A 143 -10.00 25.99 -13.33
CA ASP A 143 -9.63 24.62 -12.91
C ASP A 143 -8.28 24.55 -12.19
N SER A 144 -7.84 23.33 -11.87
CA SER A 144 -6.54 23.02 -11.29
C SER A 144 -6.25 23.72 -9.94
N ILE A 145 -7.29 24.08 -9.20
CA ILE A 145 -7.16 24.69 -7.86
C ILE A 145 -6.98 23.58 -6.83
N ARG A 146 -5.97 23.72 -5.96
CA ARG A 146 -5.73 22.78 -4.85
C ARG A 146 -6.26 23.30 -3.52
N GLU A 147 -6.11 24.57 -3.27
CA GLU A 147 -6.53 25.23 -2.03
C GLU A 147 -7.55 26.32 -2.37
N PRO A 148 -8.84 25.97 -2.42
CA PRO A 148 -9.88 26.90 -2.81
C PRO A 148 -10.27 27.88 -1.69
N LEU A 149 -9.88 27.64 -0.43
CA LEU A 149 -10.26 28.45 0.73
C LEU A 149 -9.87 29.93 0.56
N GLY A 150 -10.82 30.85 0.77
CA GLY A 150 -10.62 32.29 0.65
C GLY A 150 -10.66 32.81 -0.80
N MET A 151 -10.82 31.94 -1.80
CA MET A 151 -10.95 32.38 -3.19
C MET A 151 -12.36 32.89 -3.49
N SER A 152 -12.45 33.93 -4.32
CA SER A 152 -13.74 34.51 -4.72
C SER A 152 -14.35 33.76 -5.88
N GLY A 153 -15.68 33.56 -5.85
CA GLY A 153 -16.43 32.91 -6.91
C GLY A 153 -17.90 32.72 -6.57
N VAL A 154 -18.63 32.12 -7.48
CA VAL A 154 -20.07 31.85 -7.34
C VAL A 154 -20.35 30.34 -7.25
N ARG A 155 -19.55 29.54 -7.95
CA ARG A 155 -19.71 28.09 -8.06
C ARG A 155 -18.40 27.40 -7.71
N LEU A 156 -18.46 26.44 -6.79
CA LEU A 156 -17.36 25.55 -6.43
C LEU A 156 -17.69 24.14 -6.91
N GLU A 157 -16.75 23.54 -7.63
CA GLU A 157 -16.77 22.12 -8.00
C GLU A 157 -15.57 21.42 -7.37
N SER A 158 -15.70 20.15 -7.06
CA SER A 158 -14.58 19.28 -6.65
C SER A 158 -14.63 17.98 -7.42
N HIS A 159 -13.49 17.61 -8.01
CA HIS A 159 -13.26 16.26 -8.53
C HIS A 159 -12.61 15.42 -7.43
N VAL A 160 -13.12 14.23 -7.20
CA VAL A 160 -12.64 13.35 -6.13
C VAL A 160 -12.42 11.93 -6.64
N HIS A 161 -11.40 11.27 -6.11
CA HIS A 161 -11.23 9.82 -6.24
C HIS A 161 -11.85 9.16 -5.01
N LEU A 162 -12.92 8.38 -5.21
CA LEU A 162 -13.60 7.63 -4.16
C LEU A 162 -13.07 6.20 -4.15
N VAL A 163 -12.67 5.74 -2.98
CA VAL A 163 -12.29 4.35 -2.76
C VAL A 163 -13.29 3.72 -1.82
N THR A 164 -13.85 2.58 -2.22
CA THR A 164 -14.78 1.79 -1.40
C THR A 164 -14.22 0.41 -1.11
N CYS A 165 -14.70 -0.21 -0.05
CA CYS A 165 -14.32 -1.56 0.33
C CYS A 165 -15.50 -2.33 0.92
N ALA A 166 -15.42 -3.66 0.89
CA ALA A 166 -16.45 -4.51 1.48
C ALA A 166 -16.50 -4.36 3.00
N ASN A 167 -17.70 -4.19 3.55
CA ASN A 167 -17.94 -4.03 4.99
C ASN A 167 -17.38 -5.20 5.81
N ASN A 168 -17.61 -6.43 5.35
CA ASN A 168 -17.15 -7.64 6.03
C ASN A 168 -15.62 -7.76 6.08
N ALA A 169 -14.90 -7.26 5.08
CA ALA A 169 -13.44 -7.28 5.07
C ALA A 169 -12.87 -6.41 6.20
N ILE A 170 -13.35 -5.16 6.31
CA ILE A 170 -12.96 -4.26 7.40
C ILE A 170 -13.36 -4.82 8.76
N GLN A 171 -14.59 -5.30 8.92
CA GLN A 171 -15.06 -5.87 10.18
C GLN A 171 -14.21 -7.06 10.65
N ASN A 172 -13.77 -7.92 9.73
CA ASN A 172 -12.90 -9.05 10.07
C ASN A 172 -11.52 -8.58 10.54
N ILE A 173 -10.91 -7.61 9.86
CA ILE A 173 -9.62 -7.04 10.28
C ILE A 173 -9.77 -6.34 11.63
N GLU A 174 -10.78 -5.48 11.79
CA GLU A 174 -11.06 -4.77 13.04
C GLU A 174 -11.27 -5.74 14.21
N LYS A 175 -11.98 -6.84 13.98
CA LYS A 175 -12.18 -7.91 14.97
C LYS A 175 -10.85 -8.57 15.38
N CYS A 176 -9.96 -8.83 14.43
CA CYS A 176 -8.63 -9.38 14.73
C CYS A 176 -7.81 -8.41 15.60
N VAL A 177 -7.76 -7.13 15.25
CA VAL A 177 -7.01 -6.09 15.99
C VAL A 177 -7.60 -5.89 17.40
N LYS A 178 -8.93 -5.79 17.52
CA LYS A 178 -9.61 -5.64 18.82
C LYS A 178 -9.38 -6.84 19.74
N ARG A 179 -9.25 -8.05 19.21
CA ARG A 179 -8.91 -9.25 20.01
C ARG A 179 -7.50 -9.18 20.61
N CYS A 180 -6.59 -8.41 20.02
CA CYS A 180 -5.28 -8.12 20.59
C CYS A 180 -5.32 -6.98 21.65
N GLY A 181 -6.50 -6.46 21.98
CA GLY A 181 -6.67 -5.37 22.95
C GLY A 181 -6.23 -4.00 22.41
N ILE A 182 -6.15 -3.84 21.08
CA ILE A 182 -5.71 -2.63 20.38
C ILE A 182 -6.89 -2.00 19.65
N GLY A 183 -6.96 -0.66 19.65
CA GLY A 183 -7.90 0.11 18.85
C GLY A 183 -7.40 0.37 17.43
N VAL A 184 -8.30 0.79 16.55
CA VAL A 184 -7.99 1.20 15.18
C VAL A 184 -8.29 2.69 15.05
N ASP A 185 -7.28 3.51 14.74
CA ASP A 185 -7.43 4.94 14.46
C ASP A 185 -7.93 5.19 13.03
N GLY A 186 -7.57 4.31 12.10
CA GLY A 186 -8.04 4.39 10.73
C GLY A 186 -7.61 3.21 9.86
N PHE A 187 -8.38 2.98 8.80
CA PHE A 187 -8.02 2.05 7.74
C PHE A 187 -7.49 2.83 6.54
N VAL A 188 -6.37 2.41 5.99
CA VAL A 188 -5.70 3.10 4.89
C VAL A 188 -5.46 2.12 3.75
N LEU A 189 -5.81 2.54 2.54
CA LEU A 189 -5.53 1.77 1.32
C LEU A 189 -4.01 1.55 1.18
N GLU A 190 -3.56 0.31 0.99
CA GLU A 190 -2.13 -0.02 1.04
C GLU A 190 -1.29 0.73 0.01
N GLN A 191 -1.74 0.85 -1.25
CA GLN A 191 -1.01 1.62 -2.26
C GLN A 191 -1.01 3.13 -1.97
N LEU A 192 -2.01 3.67 -1.28
CA LEU A 192 -1.97 5.04 -0.79
C LEU A 192 -0.91 5.16 0.31
N ALA A 193 -0.90 4.24 1.27
CA ALA A 193 0.12 4.20 2.31
C ALA A 193 1.54 4.09 1.71
N SER A 194 1.79 3.12 0.83
CA SER A 194 3.10 2.92 0.20
C SER A 194 3.58 4.18 -0.53
N SER A 195 2.66 4.94 -1.15
CA SER A 195 3.00 6.20 -1.83
C SER A 195 3.60 7.26 -0.90
N TYR A 196 3.20 7.30 0.38
CA TYR A 196 3.76 8.22 1.37
C TYR A 196 5.23 7.94 1.66
N SER A 197 5.65 6.69 1.58
CA SER A 197 7.01 6.29 1.92
C SER A 197 7.97 6.28 0.73
N VAL A 198 7.49 6.03 -0.50
CA VAL A 198 8.38 5.75 -1.65
C VAL A 198 8.27 6.74 -2.81
N LEU A 199 7.26 7.61 -2.84
CA LEU A 199 7.11 8.61 -3.90
C LEU A 199 7.52 10.00 -3.41
N SER A 200 8.22 10.75 -4.29
CA SER A 200 8.45 12.17 -4.08
C SER A 200 7.24 12.99 -4.53
N GLU A 201 7.12 14.22 -4.04
CA GLU A 201 6.04 15.12 -4.46
C GLU A 201 6.19 15.52 -5.93
N ASP A 202 7.44 15.65 -6.43
CA ASP A 202 7.71 15.94 -7.84
C ASP A 202 7.23 14.80 -8.77
N GLU A 203 7.43 13.53 -8.37
CA GLU A 203 6.90 12.39 -9.12
C GLU A 203 5.38 12.39 -9.17
N LYS A 204 4.72 12.66 -8.05
CA LYS A 204 3.26 12.77 -7.98
C LYS A 204 2.74 13.91 -8.84
N GLU A 205 3.46 15.03 -8.84
CA GLU A 205 3.12 16.21 -9.66
C GLU A 205 3.24 15.95 -11.15
N LEU A 206 4.38 15.39 -11.56
CA LEU A 206 4.65 15.09 -12.97
C LEU A 206 3.76 13.97 -13.52
N GLY A 207 3.34 13.05 -12.68
CA GLY A 207 2.59 11.86 -13.05
C GLY A 207 3.44 10.60 -12.98
N VAL A 208 3.05 9.67 -12.08
CA VAL A 208 3.76 8.42 -11.78
C VAL A 208 2.78 7.29 -11.53
N CYS A 209 3.17 6.08 -11.88
CA CYS A 209 2.45 4.88 -11.49
C CYS A 209 3.24 4.12 -10.41
N LEU A 210 2.65 3.96 -9.22
CA LEU A 210 3.13 3.08 -8.17
C LEU A 210 2.56 1.69 -8.38
N VAL A 211 3.43 0.67 -8.32
CA VAL A 211 3.07 -0.75 -8.38
C VAL A 211 3.66 -1.44 -7.15
N ASP A 212 2.83 -1.74 -6.17
CA ASP A 212 3.20 -2.45 -4.95
C ASP A 212 2.95 -3.94 -5.13
N ILE A 213 4.03 -4.73 -5.21
CA ILE A 213 3.97 -6.17 -5.47
C ILE A 213 4.17 -6.91 -4.15
N GLY A 214 3.06 -7.29 -3.53
CA GLY A 214 3.04 -8.04 -2.29
C GLY A 214 3.23 -9.56 -2.47
N GLY A 215 2.76 -10.33 -1.49
CA GLY A 215 2.68 -11.79 -1.59
C GLY A 215 1.45 -12.25 -2.38
N GLY A 216 0.28 -11.73 -2.06
CA GLY A 216 -1.00 -12.17 -2.61
C GLY A 216 -1.65 -11.25 -3.63
N THR A 217 -1.31 -9.96 -3.62
CA THR A 217 -1.84 -8.91 -4.50
C THR A 217 -0.75 -8.03 -5.05
N THR A 218 -1.03 -7.44 -6.21
CA THR A 218 -0.28 -6.31 -6.76
C THR A 218 -1.22 -5.14 -6.83
N ASP A 219 -0.86 -4.08 -6.12
CA ASP A 219 -1.68 -2.91 -5.92
C ASP A 219 -1.12 -1.73 -6.74
N ILE A 220 -2.00 -1.08 -7.51
CA ILE A 220 -1.64 -0.02 -8.46
C ILE A 220 -2.22 1.30 -7.97
N ALA A 221 -1.43 2.35 -8.00
CA ALA A 221 -1.90 3.72 -7.84
C ALA A 221 -1.26 4.64 -8.88
N VAL A 222 -2.07 5.41 -9.59
CA VAL A 222 -1.59 6.43 -10.53
C VAL A 222 -1.83 7.80 -9.92
N PHE A 223 -0.76 8.58 -9.85
CA PHE A 223 -0.77 9.97 -9.45
C PHE A 223 -0.57 10.86 -10.67
N ASN A 224 -1.26 11.97 -10.70
CA ASN A 224 -1.10 13.01 -11.71
C ASN A 224 -1.46 14.36 -11.09
N SER A 225 -0.70 15.40 -11.39
CA SER A 225 -0.90 16.71 -10.80
C SER A 225 -1.01 16.66 -9.27
N GLY A 226 -0.13 15.90 -8.62
CA GLY A 226 -0.03 15.73 -7.16
C GLY A 226 -1.14 14.90 -6.50
N SER A 227 -2.15 14.47 -7.25
CA SER A 227 -3.32 13.78 -6.70
C SER A 227 -3.44 12.37 -7.25
N ILE A 228 -4.07 11.48 -6.49
CA ILE A 228 -4.37 10.12 -6.94
C ILE A 228 -5.51 10.14 -7.96
N SER A 229 -5.26 9.59 -9.13
CA SER A 229 -6.21 9.59 -10.25
C SER A 229 -6.83 8.23 -10.54
N PHE A 230 -6.13 7.16 -10.14
CA PHE A 230 -6.60 5.79 -10.33
C PHE A 230 -5.99 4.88 -9.27
N THR A 231 -6.78 3.90 -8.82
CA THR A 231 -6.31 2.77 -8.01
C THR A 231 -6.85 1.47 -8.58
N GLY A 232 -6.02 0.43 -8.57
CA GLY A 232 -6.38 -0.90 -9.05
C GLY A 232 -5.71 -1.99 -8.23
N VAL A 233 -6.24 -3.22 -8.31
CA VAL A 233 -5.70 -4.40 -7.64
C VAL A 233 -5.69 -5.57 -8.62
N ILE A 234 -4.53 -6.22 -8.74
CA ILE A 234 -4.34 -7.44 -9.52
C ILE A 234 -4.11 -8.59 -8.53
N PRO A 235 -4.90 -9.67 -8.58
CA PRO A 235 -4.79 -10.80 -7.63
C PRO A 235 -3.69 -11.80 -8.03
N ILE A 236 -2.56 -11.29 -8.52
CA ILE A 236 -1.34 -12.03 -8.89
C ILE A 236 -0.16 -11.30 -8.25
N ALA A 237 0.71 -12.04 -7.54
CA ALA A 237 1.89 -11.51 -6.88
C ALA A 237 2.90 -12.64 -6.54
N GLY A 238 3.69 -12.48 -5.47
CA GLY A 238 4.78 -13.40 -5.12
C GLY A 238 4.37 -14.84 -4.85
N ASP A 239 3.16 -15.07 -4.32
CA ASP A 239 2.65 -16.42 -4.02
C ASP A 239 2.45 -17.27 -5.29
N GLN A 240 2.06 -16.63 -6.41
CA GLN A 240 1.94 -17.32 -7.69
C GLN A 240 3.31 -17.75 -8.21
N VAL A 241 4.33 -16.90 -8.08
CA VAL A 241 5.72 -17.27 -8.41
C VAL A 241 6.17 -18.48 -7.59
N THR A 242 5.92 -18.47 -6.28
CA THR A 242 6.21 -19.60 -5.40
C THR A 242 5.49 -20.88 -5.82
N SER A 243 4.21 -20.74 -6.19
CA SER A 243 3.40 -21.88 -6.68
C SER A 243 3.94 -22.44 -7.99
N ASP A 244 4.33 -21.59 -8.93
CA ASP A 244 4.92 -22.03 -10.21
C ASP A 244 6.21 -22.81 -9.99
N ILE A 245 7.09 -22.32 -9.11
CA ILE A 245 8.32 -23.02 -8.72
C ILE A 245 8.00 -24.37 -8.08
N ALA A 246 7.08 -24.40 -7.11
CA ALA A 246 6.68 -25.62 -6.40
C ALA A 246 6.16 -26.71 -7.35
N VAL A 247 5.32 -26.31 -8.32
CA VAL A 247 4.75 -27.21 -9.33
C VAL A 247 5.80 -27.68 -10.32
N ALA A 248 6.56 -26.76 -10.89
CA ALA A 248 7.57 -27.09 -11.92
C ALA A 248 8.66 -28.00 -11.37
N LEU A 249 9.15 -27.72 -10.16
CA LEU A 249 10.25 -28.48 -9.54
C LEU A 249 9.74 -29.65 -8.68
N ARG A 250 8.43 -29.76 -8.47
CA ARG A 250 7.82 -30.76 -7.57
C ARG A 250 8.46 -30.74 -6.18
N THR A 251 8.60 -29.53 -5.62
CA THR A 251 9.20 -29.25 -4.32
C THR A 251 8.14 -28.75 -3.34
N PRO A 252 8.31 -28.91 -2.02
CA PRO A 252 7.40 -28.32 -1.03
C PRO A 252 7.33 -26.80 -1.18
N THR A 253 6.14 -26.21 -0.96
CA THR A 253 5.92 -24.75 -1.10
C THR A 253 6.88 -23.92 -0.26
N ALA A 254 7.19 -24.35 0.98
CA ALA A 254 8.16 -23.66 1.81
C ALA A 254 9.57 -23.64 1.22
N GLN A 255 9.97 -24.73 0.58
CA GLN A 255 11.25 -24.82 -0.14
C GLN A 255 11.24 -23.95 -1.40
N ALA A 256 10.12 -23.94 -2.14
CA ALA A 256 9.96 -23.09 -3.32
C ALA A 256 10.07 -21.61 -2.96
N GLU A 257 9.51 -21.20 -1.81
CA GLU A 257 9.62 -19.82 -1.29
C GLU A 257 11.08 -19.48 -0.94
N ASP A 258 11.79 -20.38 -0.26
CA ASP A 258 13.21 -20.19 0.09
C ASP A 258 14.09 -20.08 -1.17
N ILE A 259 13.87 -20.96 -2.15
CA ILE A 259 14.55 -20.93 -3.45
C ILE A 259 14.28 -19.61 -4.19
N LYS A 260 13.01 -19.18 -4.24
CA LYS A 260 12.61 -17.91 -4.85
C LYS A 260 13.36 -16.74 -4.24
N GLN A 261 13.40 -16.66 -2.89
CA GLN A 261 14.04 -15.55 -2.19
C GLN A 261 15.57 -15.51 -2.34
N LYS A 262 16.22 -16.68 -2.37
CA LYS A 262 17.69 -16.78 -2.39
C LYS A 262 18.29 -16.78 -3.78
N HIS A 263 17.61 -17.40 -4.75
CA HIS A 263 18.17 -17.70 -6.07
C HIS A 263 17.33 -17.19 -7.23
N GLY A 264 16.13 -16.62 -6.94
CA GLY A 264 15.22 -16.15 -7.97
C GLY A 264 15.81 -15.02 -8.83
N CYS A 265 15.43 -15.03 -10.11
CA CYS A 265 15.70 -13.98 -11.07
C CYS A 265 14.51 -13.88 -12.03
N ALA A 266 14.04 -12.65 -12.28
CA ALA A 266 12.91 -12.40 -13.17
C ALA A 266 13.29 -12.27 -14.64
N ALA A 267 14.59 -12.31 -14.97
CA ALA A 267 15.12 -12.25 -16.34
C ALA A 267 16.23 -13.28 -16.50
N ALA A 268 15.94 -14.35 -17.24
CA ALA A 268 16.85 -15.50 -17.39
C ALA A 268 18.21 -15.10 -18.02
N GLU A 269 18.20 -14.07 -18.85
CA GLU A 269 19.42 -13.53 -19.49
C GLU A 269 20.43 -12.92 -18.51
N LEU A 270 19.99 -12.51 -17.31
CA LEU A 270 20.86 -11.95 -16.27
C LEU A 270 21.56 -13.02 -15.42
N THR A 271 21.18 -14.29 -15.56
CA THR A 271 21.80 -15.39 -14.83
C THR A 271 23.14 -15.79 -15.45
N GLN A 272 24.10 -16.14 -14.59
CA GLN A 272 25.43 -16.58 -15.05
C GLN A 272 25.46 -18.08 -15.33
N ASP A 273 26.26 -18.49 -16.31
CA ASP A 273 26.49 -19.90 -16.59
C ASP A 273 27.24 -20.57 -15.43
N GLY A 274 26.81 -21.77 -15.08
CA GLY A 274 27.44 -22.58 -14.02
C GLY A 274 26.91 -22.35 -12.61
N GLU A 275 26.02 -21.39 -12.40
CA GLU A 275 25.30 -21.25 -11.10
C GLU A 275 24.27 -22.38 -10.96
N THR A 276 24.42 -23.22 -9.94
CA THR A 276 23.51 -24.35 -9.64
C THR A 276 23.00 -24.25 -8.20
N LEU A 277 21.82 -24.82 -7.97
CA LEU A 277 21.20 -24.95 -6.65
C LEU A 277 20.62 -26.34 -6.48
N GLU A 278 20.66 -26.86 -5.26
CA GLU A 278 20.09 -28.15 -4.90
C GLU A 278 18.60 -27.97 -4.57
N VAL A 279 17.75 -28.76 -5.22
CA VAL A 279 16.29 -28.73 -5.06
C VAL A 279 15.81 -30.01 -4.42
N MET A 280 15.24 -29.89 -3.21
CA MET A 280 14.57 -31.00 -2.52
C MET A 280 13.25 -31.32 -3.20
N ARG A 281 12.95 -32.59 -3.41
CA ARG A 281 11.74 -33.06 -4.09
C ARG A 281 10.75 -33.72 -3.12
N VAL A 282 9.44 -33.55 -3.40
CA VAL A 282 8.40 -34.25 -2.64
C VAL A 282 8.45 -35.77 -2.88
N GLY A 283 7.96 -36.53 -1.88
CA GLY A 283 7.84 -38.00 -1.99
C GLY A 283 9.12 -38.78 -1.78
N GLY A 284 10.07 -38.24 -1.01
CA GLY A 284 11.32 -38.95 -0.63
C GLY A 284 12.29 -39.18 -1.79
N ARG A 285 12.14 -38.43 -2.88
CA ARG A 285 13.07 -38.49 -4.03
C ARG A 285 14.37 -37.79 -3.67
N PRO A 286 15.51 -38.25 -4.26
CA PRO A 286 16.78 -37.57 -4.07
C PRO A 286 16.71 -36.13 -4.56
N PRO A 287 17.48 -35.22 -3.94
CA PRO A 287 17.64 -33.86 -4.45
C PRO A 287 18.16 -33.86 -5.89
N GLU A 288 17.86 -32.80 -6.60
CA GLU A 288 18.30 -32.58 -7.97
C GLU A 288 19.00 -31.24 -8.11
N ASP A 289 20.12 -31.21 -8.79
CA ASP A 289 20.81 -29.97 -9.15
C ASP A 289 20.08 -29.28 -10.30
N LEU A 290 19.70 -28.01 -10.07
CA LEU A 290 19.06 -27.16 -11.05
C LEU A 290 19.96 -25.96 -11.36
N SER A 291 20.06 -25.58 -12.63
CA SER A 291 20.73 -24.34 -12.99
C SER A 291 19.88 -23.15 -12.56
N ARG A 292 20.50 -22.06 -12.09
CA ARG A 292 19.80 -20.82 -11.76
C ARG A 292 19.04 -20.26 -12.96
N ARG A 293 19.58 -20.45 -14.17
CA ARG A 293 18.91 -20.09 -15.43
C ARG A 293 17.58 -20.82 -15.61
N SER A 294 17.55 -22.13 -15.36
CA SER A 294 16.30 -22.91 -15.45
C SER A 294 15.27 -22.47 -14.40
N LEU A 295 15.72 -22.04 -13.20
CA LEU A 295 14.82 -21.43 -12.22
C LEU A 295 14.27 -20.08 -12.73
N ALA A 296 15.11 -19.25 -13.33
CA ALA A 296 14.67 -17.97 -13.90
C ALA A 296 13.68 -18.18 -15.06
N GLU A 297 13.87 -19.18 -15.91
CA GLU A 297 12.94 -19.55 -16.98
C GLU A 297 11.55 -20.00 -16.47
N ILE A 298 11.46 -20.44 -15.21
CA ILE A 298 10.17 -20.71 -14.55
C ILE A 298 9.55 -19.41 -14.00
N ILE A 299 10.36 -18.49 -13.48
CA ILE A 299 9.92 -17.26 -12.82
C ILE A 299 9.52 -16.16 -13.81
N GLU A 300 10.33 -15.94 -14.84
CA GLU A 300 10.18 -14.84 -15.81
C GLU A 300 8.79 -14.77 -16.44
N PRO A 301 8.16 -15.87 -16.92
CA PRO A 301 6.83 -15.80 -17.52
C PRO A 301 5.75 -15.24 -16.58
N ARG A 302 5.89 -15.47 -15.27
CA ARG A 302 4.96 -14.93 -14.28
C ARG A 302 5.13 -13.42 -14.09
N TYR A 303 6.35 -12.92 -14.12
CA TYR A 303 6.60 -11.48 -14.07
C TYR A 303 6.15 -10.79 -15.36
N VAL A 304 6.37 -11.40 -16.53
CA VAL A 304 5.85 -10.91 -17.81
C VAL A 304 4.34 -10.79 -17.75
N GLU A 305 3.62 -11.83 -17.34
CA GLU A 305 2.16 -11.80 -17.19
C GLU A 305 1.71 -10.69 -16.25
N LEU A 306 2.36 -10.56 -15.10
CA LEU A 306 2.03 -9.53 -14.11
C LEU A 306 2.20 -8.12 -14.69
N PHE A 307 3.33 -7.83 -15.32
CA PHE A 307 3.59 -6.51 -15.89
C PHE A 307 2.70 -6.21 -17.12
N ASP A 308 2.36 -7.22 -17.92
CA ASP A 308 1.38 -7.06 -19.00
C ASP A 308 -0.02 -6.72 -18.47
N LEU A 309 -0.44 -7.33 -17.37
CA LEU A 309 -1.70 -7.00 -16.70
C LEU A 309 -1.68 -5.58 -16.13
N VAL A 310 -0.60 -5.15 -15.49
CA VAL A 310 -0.43 -3.77 -15.00
C VAL A 310 -0.50 -2.79 -16.18
N LYS A 311 0.21 -3.06 -17.27
CA LYS A 311 0.20 -2.24 -18.48
C LYS A 311 -1.21 -2.13 -19.08
N ALA A 312 -1.92 -3.26 -19.13
CA ALA A 312 -3.31 -3.29 -19.62
C ALA A 312 -4.24 -2.44 -18.75
N GLU A 313 -4.09 -2.47 -17.41
CA GLU A 313 -4.87 -1.64 -16.49
C GLU A 313 -4.58 -0.15 -16.68
N ILE A 314 -3.32 0.26 -16.78
CA ILE A 314 -2.91 1.64 -17.03
C ILE A 314 -3.51 2.14 -18.35
N LYS A 315 -3.42 1.33 -19.42
CA LYS A 315 -3.94 1.65 -20.74
C LYS A 315 -5.46 1.73 -20.77
N ARG A 316 -6.15 0.74 -20.19
CA ARG A 316 -7.62 0.68 -20.13
C ARG A 316 -8.24 1.92 -19.48
N ASN A 317 -7.53 2.46 -18.48
CA ASN A 317 -7.97 3.64 -17.73
C ASN A 317 -7.43 4.97 -18.30
N GLY A 318 -6.72 4.93 -19.43
CA GLY A 318 -6.29 6.14 -20.17
C GLY A 318 -5.10 6.88 -19.53
N PHE A 319 -4.25 6.18 -18.78
CA PHE A 319 -3.08 6.77 -18.11
C PHE A 319 -1.75 6.49 -18.81
N GLU A 320 -1.73 5.80 -19.94
CA GLU A 320 -0.50 5.44 -20.68
C GLU A 320 0.42 6.64 -20.95
N ASN A 321 -0.17 7.81 -21.27
CA ASN A 321 0.56 9.05 -21.57
C ASN A 321 0.53 10.08 -20.41
N LYS A 322 0.11 9.67 -19.20
CA LYS A 322 -0.06 10.55 -18.04
C LYS A 322 0.89 10.25 -16.91
N ILE A 323 1.90 9.44 -17.15
CA ILE A 323 2.92 9.01 -16.17
C ILE A 323 4.33 9.28 -16.67
N PRO A 324 4.68 10.54 -17.02
CA PRO A 324 6.01 10.87 -17.55
C PRO A 324 7.15 10.63 -16.55
N ALA A 325 6.87 10.60 -15.24
CA ALA A 325 7.86 10.18 -14.24
C ALA A 325 8.09 8.65 -14.21
N GLY A 326 7.32 7.88 -15.00
CA GLY A 326 7.49 6.44 -15.14
C GLY A 326 6.78 5.62 -14.07
N ILE A 327 7.38 4.49 -13.74
CA ILE A 327 6.82 3.49 -12.83
C ILE A 327 7.75 3.28 -11.63
N VAL A 328 7.16 3.20 -10.44
CA VAL A 328 7.86 2.87 -9.20
C VAL A 328 7.37 1.51 -8.71
N LEU A 329 8.26 0.52 -8.69
CA LEU A 329 7.98 -0.80 -8.12
C LEU A 329 8.32 -0.81 -6.65
N THR A 330 7.42 -1.29 -5.79
CA THR A 330 7.69 -1.48 -4.35
C THR A 330 7.09 -2.80 -3.87
N GLY A 331 7.17 -3.08 -2.56
CA GLY A 331 6.74 -4.34 -2.00
C GLY A 331 7.83 -5.42 -2.05
N GLY A 332 7.61 -6.52 -1.33
CA GLY A 332 8.63 -7.56 -1.16
C GLY A 332 9.02 -8.28 -2.46
N THR A 333 8.06 -8.49 -3.33
CA THR A 333 8.24 -9.21 -4.61
C THR A 333 8.96 -8.36 -5.66
N SER A 334 8.93 -7.04 -5.54
CA SER A 334 9.67 -6.12 -6.43
C SER A 334 11.20 -6.21 -6.30
N LYS A 335 11.69 -6.82 -5.22
CA LYS A 335 13.14 -7.03 -4.96
C LYS A 335 13.76 -8.13 -5.82
N MET A 336 12.96 -8.89 -6.55
CA MET A 336 13.48 -9.94 -7.43
C MET A 336 14.53 -9.38 -8.39
N GLU A 337 15.69 -10.01 -8.45
CA GLU A 337 16.73 -9.65 -9.42
C GLU A 337 16.15 -9.64 -10.84
N GLY A 338 16.48 -8.63 -11.62
CA GLY A 338 15.95 -8.48 -12.99
C GLY A 338 14.54 -7.90 -13.11
N ALA A 339 13.77 -7.76 -12.00
CA ALA A 339 12.39 -7.27 -12.07
C ALA A 339 12.28 -5.86 -12.66
N VAL A 340 13.16 -4.95 -12.26
CA VAL A 340 13.18 -3.57 -12.78
C VAL A 340 13.52 -3.55 -14.28
N ALA A 341 14.56 -4.26 -14.69
CA ALA A 341 14.97 -4.32 -16.10
C ALA A 341 13.89 -4.94 -17.00
N LEU A 342 13.26 -6.03 -16.54
CA LEU A 342 12.14 -6.66 -17.24
C LEU A 342 10.95 -5.70 -17.35
N ALA A 343 10.63 -5.00 -16.26
CA ALA A 343 9.55 -4.00 -16.25
C ALA A 343 9.82 -2.87 -17.25
N GLU A 344 11.05 -2.30 -17.29
CA GLU A 344 11.43 -1.29 -18.27
C GLU A 344 11.23 -1.77 -19.72
N SER A 345 11.61 -3.03 -19.99
CA SER A 345 11.45 -3.60 -21.32
C SER A 345 9.97 -3.77 -21.73
N ILE A 346 9.09 -4.09 -20.79
CA ILE A 346 7.65 -4.30 -21.05
C ILE A 346 6.90 -2.97 -21.13
N PHE A 347 7.13 -2.09 -20.16
CA PHE A 347 6.41 -0.81 -20.10
C PHE A 347 6.92 0.22 -21.10
N GLN A 348 8.16 0.10 -21.57
CA GLN A 348 8.83 1.07 -22.46
C GLN A 348 8.89 2.47 -21.86
N THR A 349 9.10 2.55 -20.54
CA THR A 349 9.26 3.79 -19.77
C THR A 349 10.24 3.54 -18.61
N SER A 350 10.70 4.60 -17.97
CA SER A 350 11.61 4.49 -16.83
C SER A 350 10.95 3.74 -15.68
N VAL A 351 11.66 2.82 -15.06
CA VAL A 351 11.23 2.08 -13.87
C VAL A 351 12.29 2.18 -12.79
N ARG A 352 11.89 2.45 -11.56
CA ARG A 352 12.77 2.39 -10.41
C ARG A 352 12.21 1.53 -9.28
N LEU A 353 13.09 1.04 -8.43
CA LEU A 353 12.68 0.43 -7.17
C LEU A 353 12.32 1.53 -6.17
N GLY A 354 11.12 1.47 -5.60
CA GLY A 354 10.64 2.36 -4.55
C GLY A 354 11.14 1.90 -3.19
N ILE A 355 12.12 2.62 -2.68
CA ILE A 355 12.69 2.41 -1.34
C ILE A 355 12.19 3.56 -0.46
N PRO A 356 11.75 3.30 0.79
CA PRO A 356 11.35 4.37 1.71
C PRO A 356 12.50 5.34 1.98
N GLU A 357 12.27 6.65 1.81
CA GLU A 357 13.33 7.68 1.92
C GLU A 357 13.04 8.76 2.97
N LYS A 358 11.79 8.87 3.43
CA LYS A 358 11.33 10.00 4.28
C LYS A 358 11.47 9.75 5.79
N PHE A 359 12.17 8.70 6.20
CA PHE A 359 12.24 8.26 7.58
C PHE A 359 13.68 8.13 8.06
N ASN A 360 13.89 8.32 9.37
CA ASN A 360 15.14 8.06 10.06
C ASN A 360 15.02 6.85 11.00
N GLY A 361 16.15 6.36 11.54
CA GLY A 361 16.18 5.30 12.54
C GLY A 361 16.69 3.97 11.99
N MET A 362 15.95 2.90 12.11
CA MET A 362 16.36 1.51 11.80
C MET A 362 16.70 1.31 10.31
N GLU A 363 17.98 1.43 9.94
CA GLU A 363 18.44 1.37 8.55
C GLU A 363 17.97 0.15 7.76
N ALA A 364 17.93 -1.03 8.42
CA ALA A 364 17.46 -2.28 7.81
C ALA A 364 15.96 -2.23 7.40
N VAL A 365 15.17 -1.38 8.05
CA VAL A 365 13.76 -1.13 7.73
C VAL A 365 13.67 -0.10 6.61
N LEU A 366 14.42 1.00 6.73
CA LEU A 366 14.32 2.15 5.85
C LEU A 366 14.76 1.86 4.41
N LYS A 367 15.77 1.00 4.23
CA LYS A 367 16.31 0.65 2.90
C LYS A 367 15.64 -0.57 2.26
N ASN A 368 14.44 -0.92 2.70
CA ASN A 368 13.82 -2.15 2.25
C ASN A 368 12.36 -1.93 1.80
N PRO A 369 12.04 -2.11 0.51
CA PRO A 369 10.69 -1.92 -0.02
C PRO A 369 9.64 -2.84 0.63
N ILE A 370 10.07 -3.88 1.31
CA ILE A 370 9.21 -4.77 2.10
C ILE A 370 8.39 -4.00 3.14
N TYR A 371 8.88 -2.89 3.66
CA TYR A 371 8.25 -2.09 4.71
C TYR A 371 7.60 -0.80 4.20
N ALA A 372 7.50 -0.64 2.89
CA ALA A 372 6.95 0.57 2.28
C ALA A 372 5.54 0.90 2.80
N THR A 373 4.65 -0.07 2.83
CA THR A 373 3.27 0.08 3.33
C THR A 373 3.25 0.43 4.81
N ALA A 374 3.95 -0.33 5.66
CA ALA A 374 3.95 -0.11 7.11
C ALA A 374 4.53 1.26 7.49
N LEU A 375 5.61 1.70 6.82
CA LEU A 375 6.17 3.05 6.98
C LEU A 375 5.21 4.12 6.46
N GLY A 376 4.58 3.87 5.34
CA GLY A 376 3.58 4.76 4.77
C GLY A 376 2.36 4.95 5.67
N LEU A 377 1.92 3.91 6.39
CA LEU A 377 0.86 4.02 7.40
C LEU A 377 1.26 4.96 8.54
N VAL A 378 2.51 4.89 8.98
CA VAL A 378 3.06 5.82 9.98
C VAL A 378 3.05 7.25 9.44
N GLY A 379 3.56 7.47 8.20
CA GLY A 379 3.55 8.77 7.54
C GLY A 379 2.15 9.35 7.40
N PHE A 380 1.20 8.55 6.92
CA PHE A 380 -0.21 8.93 6.80
C PHE A 380 -0.80 9.35 8.15
N GLY A 381 -0.59 8.55 9.20
CA GLY A 381 -1.10 8.86 10.53
C GLY A 381 -0.55 10.17 11.08
N PHE A 382 0.70 10.48 10.82
CA PHE A 382 1.29 11.77 11.19
C PHE A 382 0.67 12.95 10.43
N ASP A 383 0.40 12.80 9.14
CA ASP A 383 -0.27 13.84 8.36
C ASP A 383 -1.69 14.10 8.88
N GLN A 384 -2.41 13.05 9.29
CA GLN A 384 -3.73 13.20 9.93
C GLN A 384 -3.66 13.98 11.25
N ILE A 385 -2.65 13.74 12.08
CA ILE A 385 -2.43 14.47 13.32
C ILE A 385 -2.12 15.95 13.04
N LYS A 386 -1.26 16.24 12.04
CA LYS A 386 -0.93 17.63 11.64
C LYS A 386 -2.13 18.41 11.17
N GLN A 387 -3.02 17.79 10.41
CA GLN A 387 -4.23 18.41 9.88
C GLN A 387 -5.30 18.61 10.94
N GLY A 388 -5.05 18.18 12.19
CA GLY A 388 -6.01 18.29 13.30
C GLY A 388 -7.22 17.37 13.15
N TYR A 389 -7.18 16.47 12.20
CA TYR A 389 -8.15 15.40 12.07
C TYR A 389 -7.86 14.33 13.13
N THR A 390 -8.37 14.56 14.34
CA THR A 390 -8.89 13.41 15.06
C THR A 390 -9.98 12.89 14.15
N LEU A 391 -9.78 11.73 13.50
CA LEU A 391 -10.83 11.08 12.71
C LEU A 391 -12.04 10.90 13.62
N SER A 392 -12.89 11.94 13.71
CA SER A 392 -14.26 11.72 14.01
C SER A 392 -14.73 10.82 12.87
N LEU A 393 -14.77 9.50 13.15
CA LEU A 393 -15.56 8.58 12.37
C LEU A 393 -16.82 9.35 12.01
N ILE A 394 -17.00 9.65 10.73
CA ILE A 394 -18.31 10.08 10.24
C ILE A 394 -19.21 8.93 10.67
N HIS A 395 -19.89 9.10 11.79
CA HIS A 395 -20.99 8.28 12.17
C HIS A 395 -22.05 8.53 11.11
N ILE A 396 -22.01 7.73 10.05
CA ILE A 396 -23.22 7.49 9.27
C ILE A 396 -24.10 6.73 10.26
N SER A 397 -24.95 7.50 10.96
CA SER A 397 -26.06 6.94 11.72
C SER A 397 -26.82 6.05 10.76
N GLU A 398 -26.88 4.77 11.10
CA GLU A 398 -27.82 3.84 10.44
C GLU A 398 -29.24 4.42 10.52
N PRO A 399 -30.02 4.25 9.43
CA PRO A 399 -31.44 4.63 9.44
C PRO A 399 -32.26 3.78 10.39
#